data_d660136086bc3d6918c62e297bba7439
#
_entry.id   d660136086bc3d6918c62e297bba7439
#
_cell.length_a   1.000
_cell.length_b   1.000
_cell.length_c   1.000
_cell.angle_alpha   90.00
_cell.angle_beta   90.00
_cell.angle_gamma   90.00
#
_symmetry.space_group_name_H-M   'P 1'
#
loop_
_entity.id
_entity.type
_entity.pdbx_description
1 polymer ?
#
loop_
_entity_poly.entity_id
_entity_poly.type
_entity_poly.pdbx_seq_one_letter_code
_entity_poly.pdbx_strand_id
1 'polypeptide(L)'
;MPVNSFENYPMSWKPILQRNKKALYLALAEELENDIHAGRLRPGTKLPPQRELADFLDINVSTVTRAFRLCANKGLLSSAVGSGTFVSYDANTSTLILPETSTDVSLIELGSMMPETLPQKEAGDLLQKMLSETEQQQLF
;
A
#
# COMPACT_ATOMS: atom_id res chain seq x y z
N MET A 1 6.63 -15.13 32.82
CA MET A 1 7.43 -15.87 31.83
C MET A 1 6.87 -15.59 30.46
N PRO A 2 7.59 -14.94 29.60
CA PRO A 2 7.19 -14.95 28.21
C PRO A 2 7.33 -16.40 27.74
N VAL A 3 6.23 -17.03 27.46
CA VAL A 3 6.24 -18.32 26.80
C VAL A 3 6.64 -18.05 25.36
N ASN A 4 7.94 -18.04 25.10
CA ASN A 4 8.45 -18.00 23.75
C ASN A 4 8.20 -19.36 23.07
N SER A 5 6.95 -19.66 22.85
CA SER A 5 6.55 -20.78 22.00
C SER A 5 6.49 -20.37 20.53
N PHE A 6 7.37 -19.45 20.11
CA PHE A 6 7.49 -19.05 18.71
C PHE A 6 7.91 -20.17 17.80
N GLU A 7 8.51 -21.23 18.32
CA GLU A 7 8.81 -22.43 17.56
C GLU A 7 7.54 -23.16 17.11
N ASN A 8 6.46 -23.02 17.86
CA ASN A 8 5.18 -23.69 17.58
C ASN A 8 4.08 -22.76 17.04
N TYR A 9 4.33 -21.45 16.99
CA TYR A 9 3.36 -20.51 16.45
C TYR A 9 3.62 -20.26 14.96
N PRO A 10 2.66 -20.58 14.07
CA PRO A 10 2.84 -20.36 12.65
C PRO A 10 2.77 -18.85 12.34
N MET A 11 3.83 -18.14 12.60
CA MET A 11 3.95 -16.75 12.18
C MET A 11 3.99 -16.70 10.66
N SER A 12 3.07 -15.95 10.08
CA SER A 12 2.98 -15.76 8.64
C SER A 12 4.19 -15.03 8.05
N TRP A 13 4.91 -14.29 8.88
CA TRP A 13 6.08 -13.53 8.47
C TRP A 13 7.11 -13.46 9.59
N LYS A 14 8.34 -13.81 9.28
CA LYS A 14 9.50 -13.82 10.19
C LYS A 14 10.62 -13.00 9.57
N PRO A 15 10.65 -11.67 9.79
CA PRO A 15 11.70 -10.83 9.24
C PRO A 15 13.03 -11.04 9.97
N ILE A 16 14.12 -10.88 9.23
CA ILE A 16 15.47 -10.88 9.76
C ILE A 16 15.94 -9.42 9.86
N LEU A 17 15.88 -8.85 11.05
CA LEU A 17 16.34 -7.49 11.26
C LEU A 17 17.86 -7.42 11.34
N GLN A 18 18.46 -6.72 10.41
CA GLN A 18 19.84 -6.29 10.52
C GLN A 18 19.87 -5.04 11.42
N ARG A 19 20.50 -5.17 12.58
CA ARG A 19 20.71 -4.04 13.51
C ARG A 19 21.82 -3.12 12.99
N ASN A 20 21.59 -2.52 11.85
CA ASN A 20 22.47 -1.54 11.24
C ASN A 20 22.29 -0.16 11.90
N LYS A 21 23.09 0.83 11.48
CA LYS A 21 23.04 2.21 11.97
C LYS A 21 21.70 2.95 11.75
N LYS A 22 20.75 2.33 11.05
CA LYS A 22 19.41 2.88 10.83
C LYS A 22 18.50 2.64 12.03
N ALA A 23 17.50 3.50 12.19
CA ALA A 23 16.46 3.29 13.19
C ALA A 23 15.73 1.96 12.94
N LEU A 24 15.46 1.20 13.99
CA LEU A 24 14.89 -0.16 13.89
C LEU A 24 13.53 -0.18 13.16
N TYR A 25 12.71 0.85 13.35
CA TYR A 25 11.41 0.93 12.65
C TYR A 25 11.56 1.12 11.14
N LEU A 26 12.61 1.83 10.69
CA LEU A 26 12.91 1.97 9.26
C LEU A 26 13.43 0.66 8.68
N ALA A 27 14.32 -0.02 9.38
CA ALA A 27 14.84 -1.32 8.96
C ALA A 27 13.71 -2.35 8.84
N LEU A 28 12.77 -2.37 9.79
CA LEU A 28 11.61 -3.25 9.76
C LEU A 28 10.65 -2.90 8.60
N ALA A 29 10.42 -1.63 8.35
CA ALA A 29 9.58 -1.17 7.24
C ALA A 29 10.20 -1.52 5.88
N GLU A 30 11.51 -1.32 5.71
CA GLU A 30 12.24 -1.70 4.50
C GLU A 30 12.19 -3.21 4.25
N GLU A 31 12.36 -4.02 5.29
CA GLU A 31 12.30 -5.48 5.17
C GLU A 31 10.90 -5.94 4.75
N LEU A 32 9.86 -5.35 5.34
CA LEU A 32 8.48 -5.61 4.97
C LEU A 32 8.19 -5.24 3.50
N GLU A 33 8.63 -4.07 3.09
CA GLU A 33 8.49 -3.59 1.72
C GLU A 33 9.22 -4.50 0.71
N ASN A 34 10.46 -4.90 1.04
CA ASN A 34 11.25 -5.81 0.20
C ASN A 34 10.57 -7.18 0.08
N ASP A 35 10.02 -7.71 1.16
CA ASP A 35 9.33 -8.99 1.14
C ASP A 35 8.03 -8.96 0.34
N ILE A 36 7.32 -7.84 0.36
CA ILE A 36 6.13 -7.63 -0.48
C ILE A 36 6.53 -7.54 -1.95
N HIS A 37 7.53 -6.74 -2.29
CA HIS A 37 7.98 -6.57 -3.68
C HIS A 37 8.63 -7.84 -4.25
N ALA A 38 9.30 -8.61 -3.43
CA ALA A 38 9.89 -9.90 -3.83
C ALA A 38 8.85 -11.03 -3.98
N GLY A 39 7.60 -10.80 -3.60
CA GLY A 39 6.54 -11.80 -3.65
C GLY A 39 6.58 -12.82 -2.51
N ARG A 40 7.45 -12.63 -1.51
CA ARG A 40 7.48 -13.49 -0.30
C ARG A 40 6.23 -13.26 0.56
N LEU A 41 5.74 -12.03 0.60
CA LEU A 41 4.46 -11.66 1.18
C LEU A 41 3.46 -11.35 0.06
N ARG A 42 2.52 -12.24 -0.15
CA ARG A 42 1.49 -12.07 -1.18
C ARG A 42 0.41 -11.08 -0.73
N PRO A 43 -0.24 -10.38 -1.66
CA PRO A 43 -1.42 -9.58 -1.35
C PRO A 43 -2.48 -10.40 -0.59
N GLY A 44 -3.09 -9.79 0.42
CA GLY A 44 -4.06 -10.45 1.28
C GLY A 44 -3.47 -11.29 2.41
N THR A 45 -2.15 -11.46 2.50
CA THR A 45 -1.50 -12.16 3.61
C THR A 45 -1.72 -11.43 4.91
N LYS A 46 -2.20 -12.13 5.94
CA LYS A 46 -2.34 -11.59 7.28
C LYS A 46 -0.97 -11.54 7.96
N LEU A 47 -0.60 -10.36 8.43
CA LEU A 47 0.63 -10.17 9.19
C LEU A 47 0.45 -10.61 10.64
N PRO A 48 1.53 -11.01 11.33
CA PRO A 48 1.45 -11.34 12.76
C PRO A 48 1.00 -10.12 13.57
N PRO A 49 0.33 -10.33 14.73
CA PRO A 49 -0.01 -9.26 15.63
C PRO A 49 1.25 -8.48 16.05
N GLN A 50 1.11 -7.16 16.19
CA GLN A 50 2.26 -6.29 16.46
C GLN A 50 3.01 -6.66 17.74
N ARG A 51 2.28 -7.08 18.79
CA ARG A 51 2.88 -7.52 20.06
C ARG A 51 3.71 -8.80 19.89
N GLU A 52 3.17 -9.78 19.19
CA GLU A 52 3.87 -11.04 18.93
C GLU A 52 5.11 -10.82 18.07
N LEU A 53 5.01 -9.98 17.07
CA LEU A 53 6.15 -9.62 16.23
C LEU A 53 7.23 -8.87 17.05
N ALA A 54 6.83 -7.96 17.94
CA ALA A 54 7.74 -7.24 18.79
C ALA A 54 8.48 -8.20 19.75
N ASP A 55 7.75 -9.13 20.36
CA ASP A 55 8.34 -10.16 21.23
C ASP A 55 9.30 -11.08 20.46
N PHE A 56 8.91 -11.49 19.25
CA PHE A 56 9.77 -12.31 18.38
C PHE A 56 11.07 -11.60 18.00
N LEU A 57 11.03 -10.31 17.73
CA LEU A 57 12.19 -9.51 17.33
C LEU A 57 12.97 -8.94 18.51
N ASP A 58 12.47 -9.11 19.73
CA ASP A 58 13.03 -8.50 20.95
C ASP A 58 13.18 -6.97 20.82
N ILE A 59 12.10 -6.32 20.39
CA ILE A 59 12.01 -4.88 20.21
C ILE A 59 10.73 -4.33 20.85
N ASN A 60 10.67 -3.01 21.01
CA ASN A 60 9.48 -2.37 21.56
C ASN A 60 8.30 -2.43 20.56
N VAL A 61 7.09 -2.68 21.05
CA VAL A 61 5.84 -2.68 20.25
C VAL A 61 5.67 -1.36 19.50
N SER A 62 6.03 -0.23 20.09
CA SER A 62 5.97 1.08 19.44
C SER A 62 6.81 1.16 18.17
N THR A 63 7.93 0.44 18.13
CA THR A 63 8.80 0.34 16.94
C THR A 63 8.07 -0.39 15.81
N VAL A 64 7.41 -1.51 16.12
CA VAL A 64 6.58 -2.26 15.15
C VAL A 64 5.41 -1.41 14.66
N THR A 65 4.72 -0.74 15.58
CA THR A 65 3.61 0.15 15.25
C THR A 65 4.03 1.26 14.27
N ARG A 66 5.20 1.88 14.50
CA ARG A 66 5.74 2.91 13.59
C ARG A 66 6.06 2.35 12.21
N ALA A 67 6.69 1.18 12.15
CA ALA A 67 7.01 0.51 10.90
C ALA A 67 5.75 0.17 10.10
N PHE A 68 4.75 -0.41 10.75
CA PHE A 68 3.48 -0.75 10.10
C PHE A 68 2.72 0.49 9.63
N ARG A 69 2.73 1.57 10.42
CA ARG A 69 2.12 2.85 10.01
C ARG A 69 2.81 3.42 8.78
N LEU A 70 4.14 3.36 8.73
CA LEU A 70 4.90 3.81 7.56
C LEU A 70 4.54 3.03 6.30
N CYS A 71 4.44 1.70 6.40
CA CYS A 71 4.03 0.85 5.28
C CYS A 71 2.56 1.06 4.90
N ALA A 72 1.68 1.29 5.88
CA ALA A 72 0.28 1.62 5.60
C ALA A 72 0.13 2.96 4.86
N ASN A 73 0.92 3.96 5.23
CA ASN A 73 0.96 5.26 4.53
C ASN A 73 1.46 5.13 3.08
N LYS A 74 2.32 4.15 2.81
CA LYS A 74 2.76 3.82 1.45
C LYS A 74 1.74 2.98 0.66
N GLY A 75 0.60 2.63 1.26
CA GLY A 75 -0.41 1.78 0.63
C GLY A 75 -0.06 0.28 0.58
N LEU A 76 1.00 -0.14 1.28
CA LEU A 76 1.45 -1.54 1.29
C LEU A 76 0.64 -2.42 2.24
N LEU A 77 0.05 -1.84 3.27
CA LEU A 77 -0.73 -2.52 4.29
C LEU A 77 -2.14 -1.95 4.41
N SER A 78 -3.08 -2.82 4.73
CA SER A 78 -4.44 -2.46 5.12
C SER A 78 -4.78 -3.07 6.47
N SER A 79 -5.50 -2.32 7.29
CA SER A 79 -5.94 -2.76 8.61
C SER A 79 -7.45 -2.90 8.63
N ALA A 80 -7.93 -4.04 9.10
CA ALA A 80 -9.33 -4.28 9.36
C ALA A 80 -9.56 -4.39 10.87
N VAL A 81 -10.43 -3.56 11.41
CA VAL A 81 -10.76 -3.55 12.85
C VAL A 81 -11.25 -4.92 13.29
N GLY A 82 -10.63 -5.48 14.32
CA GLY A 82 -10.96 -6.82 14.85
C GLY A 82 -10.39 -7.99 14.05
N SER A 83 -9.89 -7.77 12.83
CA SER A 83 -9.35 -8.83 11.96
C SER A 83 -7.83 -8.83 11.88
N GLY A 84 -7.18 -7.69 12.02
CA GLY A 84 -5.72 -7.56 11.97
C GLY A 84 -5.21 -6.71 10.83
N THR A 85 -3.92 -6.84 10.53
CA THR A 85 -3.24 -6.14 9.45
C THR A 85 -2.91 -7.12 8.31
N PHE A 86 -3.18 -6.70 7.10
CA PHE A 86 -3.01 -7.50 5.88
C PHE A 86 -2.14 -6.77 4.87
N VAL A 87 -1.45 -7.51 4.03
CA VAL A 87 -0.79 -6.95 2.85
C VAL A 87 -1.87 -6.49 1.88
N SER A 88 -1.78 -5.24 1.44
CA SER A 88 -2.74 -4.64 0.51
C SER A 88 -2.73 -5.35 -0.85
N TYR A 89 -3.89 -5.49 -1.48
CA TYR A 89 -3.98 -6.01 -2.84
C TYR A 89 -3.33 -5.09 -3.86
N ASP A 90 -3.28 -3.80 -3.59
CA ASP A 90 -2.67 -2.78 -4.46
C ASP A 90 -1.18 -2.55 -4.18
N ALA A 91 -0.58 -3.30 -3.26
CA ALA A 91 0.81 -3.11 -2.84
C ALA A 91 1.83 -3.19 -3.99
N ASN A 92 1.53 -3.97 -5.02
CA ASN A 92 2.37 -4.10 -6.21
C ASN A 92 1.98 -3.12 -7.34
N THR A 93 0.83 -2.48 -7.24
CA THR A 93 0.30 -1.56 -8.26
C THR A 93 0.67 -0.10 -7.96
N SER A 94 1.28 0.16 -6.80
CA SER A 94 1.64 1.51 -6.34
C SER A 94 2.76 2.19 -7.15
N THR A 95 3.05 1.70 -8.35
CA THR A 95 3.97 2.39 -9.26
C THR A 95 3.27 3.43 -10.14
N LEU A 96 1.98 3.65 -9.95
CA LEU A 96 1.36 4.87 -10.43
C LEU A 96 1.73 6.00 -9.47
N ILE A 97 2.96 6.47 -9.60
CA ILE A 97 3.38 7.77 -9.12
C ILE A 97 2.51 8.78 -9.85
N LEU A 98 1.41 9.14 -9.23
CA LEU A 98 0.74 10.38 -9.60
C LEU A 98 1.74 11.49 -9.28
N PRO A 99 2.16 12.28 -10.23
CA PRO A 99 3.04 13.41 -9.94
C PRO A 99 2.34 14.31 -8.92
N GLU A 100 3.04 14.60 -7.83
CA GLU A 100 2.56 15.43 -6.71
C GLU A 100 2.18 16.87 -7.09
N THR A 101 2.05 17.16 -8.36
CA THR A 101 1.90 18.54 -8.87
C THR A 101 0.48 18.93 -9.26
N SER A 102 -0.52 18.07 -9.10
CA SER A 102 -1.88 18.51 -9.37
C SER A 102 -2.61 18.85 -8.07
N THR A 103 -2.68 20.11 -7.79
CA THR A 103 -3.55 20.70 -6.77
C THR A 103 -5.04 20.59 -7.11
N ASP A 104 -5.38 19.87 -8.17
CA ASP A 104 -6.75 19.73 -8.65
C ASP A 104 -7.33 18.39 -8.19
N VAL A 105 -7.84 18.41 -6.98
CA VAL A 105 -8.47 17.24 -6.31
C VAL A 105 -9.68 16.72 -7.09
N SER A 106 -10.32 17.58 -7.90
CA SER A 106 -11.50 17.20 -8.68
C SER A 106 -11.21 16.23 -9.82
N LEU A 107 -10.00 16.27 -10.39
CA LEU A 107 -9.56 15.36 -11.45
C LEU A 107 -9.27 13.94 -10.96
N ILE A 108 -8.90 13.78 -9.69
CA ILE A 108 -8.58 12.49 -9.08
C ILE A 108 -9.86 11.69 -8.80
N GLU A 109 -10.95 12.35 -8.38
CA GLU A 109 -12.22 11.69 -8.14
C GLU A 109 -12.89 11.18 -9.42
N LEU A 110 -12.78 11.92 -10.52
CA LEU A 110 -13.29 11.50 -11.82
C LEU A 110 -12.53 10.30 -12.40
N GLY A 111 -11.23 10.18 -12.15
CA GLY A 111 -10.42 9.05 -12.57
C GLY A 111 -10.75 7.73 -11.85
N SER A 112 -11.17 7.80 -10.59
CA SER A 112 -11.54 6.63 -9.79
C SER A 112 -12.94 6.10 -10.07
N MET A 113 -13.80 6.87 -10.71
CA MET A 113 -15.17 6.50 -11.07
C MET A 113 -15.32 5.94 -12.50
N MET A 114 -14.27 5.95 -13.29
CA MET A 114 -14.30 5.34 -14.62
C MET A 114 -14.21 3.82 -14.52
N PRO A 115 -15.17 3.06 -15.00
CA PRO A 115 -15.01 1.61 -15.11
C PRO A 115 -13.84 1.29 -16.06
N GLU A 116 -12.99 0.38 -15.64
CA GLU A 116 -11.76 -0.03 -16.35
C GLU A 116 -11.97 -0.57 -17.78
N THR A 117 -13.20 -0.58 -18.24
CA THR A 117 -13.61 -1.21 -19.50
C THR A 117 -13.64 -0.29 -20.71
N LEU A 118 -13.42 1.02 -20.55
CA LEU A 118 -13.32 1.91 -21.70
C LEU A 118 -11.87 2.08 -22.13
N PRO A 119 -11.51 1.66 -23.35
CA PRO A 119 -10.18 1.94 -23.89
C PRO A 119 -9.97 3.46 -23.88
N GLN A 120 -8.90 3.89 -23.25
CA GLN A 120 -8.56 5.33 -23.08
C GLN A 120 -8.55 6.11 -24.39
N LYS A 121 -8.37 5.41 -25.50
CA LYS A 121 -8.35 5.99 -26.84
C LYS A 121 -9.72 6.44 -27.32
N GLU A 122 -10.77 5.67 -27.03
CA GLU A 122 -12.14 6.01 -27.44
C GLU A 122 -12.73 7.16 -26.60
N ALA A 123 -12.35 7.26 -25.33
CA ALA A 123 -12.78 8.38 -24.48
C ALA A 123 -12.15 9.71 -24.92
N GLY A 124 -10.88 9.71 -25.35
CA GLY A 124 -10.20 10.87 -25.91
C GLY A 124 -10.83 11.36 -27.23
N ASP A 125 -11.16 10.43 -28.11
CA ASP A 125 -11.77 10.74 -29.41
C ASP A 125 -13.20 11.28 -29.24
N LEU A 126 -13.97 10.75 -28.29
CA LEU A 126 -15.31 11.25 -27.95
C LEU A 126 -15.27 12.67 -27.38
N LEU A 127 -14.33 12.97 -26.49
CA LEU A 127 -14.16 14.31 -25.92
C LEU A 127 -13.74 15.33 -27.00
N GLN A 128 -12.84 14.96 -27.90
CA GLN A 128 -12.44 15.81 -29.00
C GLN A 128 -13.59 16.10 -29.95
N LYS A 129 -14.41 15.09 -30.24
CA LYS A 129 -15.62 15.25 -31.07
C LYS A 129 -16.65 16.17 -30.42
N MET A 130 -16.92 16.02 -29.14
CA MET A 130 -17.84 16.88 -28.39
C MET A 130 -17.34 18.34 -28.33
N LEU A 131 -16.05 18.57 -28.16
CA LEU A 131 -15.49 19.91 -28.16
C LEU A 131 -15.60 20.59 -29.53
N SER A 132 -15.37 19.87 -30.62
CA SER A 132 -15.50 20.41 -31.98
C SER A 132 -16.94 20.73 -32.35
N GLU A 133 -17.91 19.97 -31.89
CA GLU A 133 -19.32 20.24 -32.09
C GLU A 133 -19.81 21.46 -31.29
N THR A 134 -19.25 21.67 -30.08
CA THR A 134 -19.61 22.81 -29.24
C THR A 134 -19.05 24.12 -29.81
N GLU A 135 -17.86 24.11 -30.38
CA GLU A 135 -17.30 25.30 -31.07
C GLU A 135 -18.08 25.71 -32.30
N GLN A 136 -18.61 24.75 -33.04
CA GLN A 136 -19.46 25.06 -34.22
C GLN A 136 -20.80 25.65 -33.83
N GLN A 137 -21.36 25.35 -32.68
CA GLN A 137 -22.61 25.92 -32.20
C GLN A 137 -22.44 27.33 -31.61
N GLN A 138 -21.27 27.75 -31.24
CA GLN A 138 -21.00 29.13 -30.76
C GLN A 138 -20.71 30.14 -31.88
N LEU A 139 -20.50 29.69 -33.10
CA LEU A 139 -20.24 30.52 -34.26
C LEU A 139 -21.50 30.96 -35.02
N PHE A 140 -22.67 30.59 -34.52
CA PHE A 140 -23.96 31.07 -35.07
C PHE A 140 -24.73 31.85 -33.99
#